data_c9a094930e653c152a27d60957ac89bf
#
_entry.id   c9a094930e653c152a27d60957ac89bf
#
_cell.length_a   1.000
_cell.length_b   1.000
_cell.length_c   1.000
_cell.angle_alpha   90.00
_cell.angle_beta   90.00
_cell.angle_gamma   90.00
#
_symmetry.space_group_name_H-M   'P 1'
#
loop_
_entity.id
_entity.type
_entity.pdbx_description
1 polymer ?
#
loop_
_entity_poly.entity_id
_entity_poly.type
_entity_poly.pdbx_seq_one_letter_code
_entity_poly.pdbx_strand_id
1 'polypeptide(L)'
;MKNTLNGVKVKIVALGKIGSNVINKMILNNIVKADFITIDTEKLNLDSSKVPKKIFVSSITSFEAMEDLRKQTEKEFQNADMVFIIAEMGEKTGTLLSSAVAEIAKSMNILTVAIVSKPFDFEDLNKIKLAKKGKERLKHFADTIIVIPYQRLNDLYINLPMANIYEKGEKAFVTIVKGILDLIKKQGIVNLDFADIKSILQNSGKTVLGFGKADGEDRAKKAVEQALNTPLLERSIKGTGKILMNITSGKDIRLEEISKIATAVAKSSENPDLFLAWEQSLKKLNLKILKILNKKGAV
;
A
#
# COMPACT_ATOMS: atom_id res chain seq x y z
N MET A 1 -10.28 12.92 -20.48
CA MET A 1 -9.91 13.64 -19.24
C MET A 1 -8.72 12.92 -18.62
N LYS A 2 -7.60 13.61 -18.32
CA LYS A 2 -6.42 12.98 -17.73
C LYS A 2 -6.76 12.52 -16.31
N ASN A 3 -6.51 11.24 -15.99
CA ASN A 3 -6.67 10.69 -14.65
C ASN A 3 -5.57 11.25 -13.71
N THR A 4 -5.80 12.46 -13.19
CA THR A 4 -4.90 13.10 -12.23
C THR A 4 -5.61 13.31 -10.90
N LEU A 5 -4.87 13.15 -9.81
CA LEU A 5 -5.29 13.44 -8.45
C LEU A 5 -4.61 14.75 -8.02
N ASN A 6 -5.33 15.88 -8.03
CA ASN A 6 -4.75 17.20 -7.77
C ASN A 6 -3.48 17.50 -8.60
N GLY A 7 -3.50 17.14 -9.89
CA GLY A 7 -2.34 17.29 -10.78
C GLY A 7 -1.35 16.13 -10.73
N VAL A 8 -1.40 15.26 -9.72
CA VAL A 8 -0.52 14.09 -9.56
C VAL A 8 -1.00 12.93 -10.42
N LYS A 9 -0.10 12.37 -11.23
CA LYS A 9 -0.37 11.20 -12.08
C LYS A 9 0.05 9.93 -11.36
N VAL A 10 -0.93 9.11 -11.00
CA VAL A 10 -0.72 7.86 -10.29
C VAL A 10 -0.98 6.68 -11.20
N LYS A 11 -0.05 5.74 -11.23
CA LYS A 11 -0.19 4.43 -11.88
C LYS A 11 -0.32 3.33 -10.81
N ILE A 12 -1.18 2.36 -11.06
CA ILE A 12 -1.34 1.18 -10.20
C ILE A 12 -1.07 -0.06 -11.05
N VAL A 13 -0.01 -0.78 -10.72
CA VAL A 13 0.45 -1.96 -11.45
C VAL A 13 0.10 -3.21 -10.67
N ALA A 14 -0.68 -4.08 -11.28
CA ALA A 14 -0.98 -5.42 -10.78
C ALA A 14 -0.02 -6.45 -11.36
N LEU A 15 0.56 -7.28 -10.53
CA LEU A 15 1.45 -8.36 -10.93
C LEU A 15 0.86 -9.69 -10.48
N GLY A 16 0.62 -10.56 -11.45
CA GLY A 16 0.03 -11.86 -11.22
C GLY A 16 -1.46 -11.83 -10.84
N LYS A 17 -2.00 -13.00 -10.53
CA LYS A 17 -3.43 -13.23 -10.30
C LYS A 17 -4.01 -12.38 -9.16
N ILE A 18 -3.35 -12.37 -7.99
CA ILE A 18 -3.85 -11.60 -6.82
C ILE A 18 -3.82 -10.10 -7.13
N GLY A 19 -2.76 -9.59 -7.74
CA GLY A 19 -2.69 -8.20 -8.18
C GLY A 19 -3.87 -7.84 -9.09
N SER A 20 -4.15 -8.67 -10.09
CA SER A 20 -5.27 -8.48 -11.03
C SER A 20 -6.63 -8.49 -10.33
N ASN A 21 -6.85 -9.41 -9.37
CA ASN A 21 -8.08 -9.44 -8.57
C ASN A 21 -8.29 -8.15 -7.77
N VAL A 22 -7.23 -7.66 -7.12
CA VAL A 22 -7.28 -6.41 -6.33
C VAL A 22 -7.66 -5.22 -7.22
N ILE A 23 -6.99 -5.07 -8.37
CA ILE A 23 -7.29 -3.97 -9.30
C ILE A 23 -8.70 -4.10 -9.89
N ASN A 24 -9.14 -5.29 -10.26
CA ASN A 24 -10.51 -5.51 -10.73
C ASN A 24 -11.54 -5.05 -9.69
N LYS A 25 -11.32 -5.32 -8.40
CA LYS A 25 -12.17 -4.80 -7.32
C LYS A 25 -12.13 -3.28 -7.21
N MET A 26 -10.97 -2.65 -7.42
CA MET A 26 -10.86 -1.18 -7.42
C MET A 26 -11.64 -0.54 -8.56
N ILE A 27 -11.54 -1.11 -9.76
CA ILE A 27 -12.24 -0.63 -10.97
C ILE A 27 -13.75 -0.79 -10.80
N LEU A 28 -14.23 -1.99 -10.44
CA LEU A 28 -15.65 -2.30 -10.29
C LEU A 28 -16.37 -1.41 -9.28
N ASN A 29 -15.67 -1.02 -8.22
CA ASN A 29 -16.24 -0.21 -7.15
C ASN A 29 -15.91 1.29 -7.27
N ASN A 30 -15.32 1.73 -8.39
CA ASN A 30 -14.90 3.13 -8.61
C ASN A 30 -14.11 3.72 -7.42
N ILE A 31 -13.26 2.91 -6.79
CA ILE A 31 -12.63 3.26 -5.52
C ILE A 31 -11.61 4.39 -5.70
N VAL A 32 -10.89 4.38 -6.83
CA VAL A 32 -9.82 5.36 -7.10
C VAL A 32 -9.82 5.77 -8.58
N LYS A 33 -9.47 7.04 -8.82
CA LYS A 33 -9.15 7.54 -10.15
C LYS A 33 -7.64 7.44 -10.35
N ALA A 34 -7.18 6.40 -11.02
CA ALA A 34 -5.78 6.16 -11.35
C ALA A 34 -5.72 5.42 -12.70
N ASP A 35 -4.55 5.38 -13.31
CA ASP A 35 -4.30 4.55 -14.46
C ASP A 35 -3.87 3.15 -13.99
N PHE A 36 -4.55 2.14 -14.50
CA PHE A 36 -4.31 0.76 -14.11
C PHE A 36 -3.56 0.00 -15.20
N ILE A 37 -2.59 -0.81 -14.79
CA ILE A 37 -1.78 -1.67 -15.65
C ILE A 37 -1.75 -3.06 -15.02
N THR A 38 -1.96 -4.12 -15.79
CA THR A 38 -1.73 -5.49 -15.32
C THR A 38 -0.61 -6.14 -16.12
N ILE A 39 0.28 -6.83 -15.43
CA ILE A 39 1.44 -7.53 -16.01
C ILE A 39 1.41 -8.97 -15.51
N ASP A 40 1.44 -9.92 -16.40
CA ASP A 40 1.41 -11.34 -16.04
C ASP A 40 2.20 -12.19 -17.04
N THR A 41 2.63 -13.36 -16.59
CA THR A 41 3.23 -14.41 -17.42
C THR A 41 2.20 -15.40 -17.93
N GLU A 42 0.95 -15.31 -17.48
CA GLU A 42 -0.16 -16.16 -17.89
C GLU A 42 -1.21 -15.35 -18.65
N LYS A 43 -1.45 -15.67 -19.90
CA LYS A 43 -2.44 -14.99 -20.76
C LYS A 43 -3.86 -15.06 -20.16
N LEU A 44 -4.24 -16.19 -19.59
CA LEU A 44 -5.56 -16.37 -18.96
C LEU A 44 -5.83 -15.33 -17.83
N ASN A 45 -4.82 -15.02 -17.03
CA ASN A 45 -4.95 -13.99 -16.01
C ASN A 45 -5.15 -12.60 -16.62
N LEU A 46 -4.42 -12.29 -17.70
CA LEU A 46 -4.58 -11.04 -18.44
C LEU A 46 -5.97 -10.94 -19.09
N ASP A 47 -6.46 -12.02 -19.70
CA ASP A 47 -7.75 -12.04 -20.36
C ASP A 47 -8.89 -11.80 -19.36
N SER A 48 -8.81 -12.38 -18.17
CA SER A 48 -9.78 -12.19 -17.10
C SER A 48 -9.72 -10.81 -16.42
N SER A 49 -8.64 -10.06 -16.63
CA SER A 49 -8.47 -8.72 -16.08
C SER A 49 -9.32 -7.69 -16.79
N LYS A 50 -9.99 -6.83 -16.03
CA LYS A 50 -10.77 -5.66 -16.51
C LYS A 50 -9.91 -4.44 -16.79
N VAL A 51 -8.61 -4.54 -16.57
CA VAL A 51 -7.65 -3.46 -16.81
C VAL A 51 -7.46 -3.26 -18.30
N PRO A 52 -7.53 -2.02 -18.82
CA PRO A 52 -7.36 -1.76 -20.25
C PRO A 52 -5.91 -1.94 -20.74
N LYS A 53 -4.93 -1.73 -19.86
CA LYS A 53 -3.51 -1.86 -20.17
C LYS A 53 -2.97 -3.17 -19.64
N LYS A 54 -2.58 -4.05 -20.56
CA LYS A 54 -2.11 -5.42 -20.30
C LYS A 54 -0.74 -5.63 -20.91
N ILE A 55 0.21 -6.12 -20.11
CA ILE A 55 1.56 -6.48 -20.59
C ILE A 55 1.76 -7.97 -20.33
N PHE A 56 1.99 -8.72 -21.38
CA PHE A 56 2.30 -10.13 -21.30
C PHE A 56 3.82 -10.32 -21.28
N VAL A 57 4.31 -11.10 -20.33
CA VAL A 57 5.73 -11.45 -20.22
C VAL A 57 5.91 -12.93 -20.54
N SER A 58 6.44 -13.24 -21.70
CA SER A 58 6.56 -14.63 -22.18
C SER A 58 7.54 -15.47 -21.36
N SER A 59 8.56 -14.84 -20.79
CA SER A 59 9.54 -15.50 -19.90
C SER A 59 10.22 -14.51 -18.98
N ILE A 60 10.30 -14.84 -17.70
CA ILE A 60 11.00 -14.01 -16.69
C ILE A 60 12.53 -14.20 -16.76
N THR A 61 12.99 -15.26 -17.40
CA THR A 61 14.41 -15.60 -17.55
C THR A 61 15.01 -15.24 -18.89
N SER A 62 14.17 -14.87 -19.89
CA SER A 62 14.65 -14.42 -21.19
C SER A 62 15.05 -12.95 -21.13
N PHE A 63 16.21 -12.63 -21.65
CA PHE A 63 16.69 -11.26 -21.75
C PHE A 63 15.77 -10.42 -22.65
N GLU A 64 15.38 -10.95 -23.80
CA GLU A 64 14.52 -10.27 -24.77
C GLU A 64 13.15 -9.95 -24.15
N ALA A 65 12.54 -10.91 -23.43
CA ALA A 65 11.24 -10.69 -22.79
C ALA A 65 11.32 -9.65 -21.67
N MET A 66 12.44 -9.58 -20.95
CA MET A 66 12.64 -8.58 -19.91
C MET A 66 12.95 -7.18 -20.48
N GLU A 67 13.65 -7.10 -21.62
CA GLU A 67 13.84 -5.85 -22.34
C GLU A 67 12.52 -5.33 -22.96
N ASP A 68 11.68 -6.22 -23.46
CA ASP A 68 10.35 -5.86 -23.94
C ASP A 68 9.44 -5.37 -22.81
N LEU A 69 9.46 -6.05 -21.68
CA LEU A 69 8.79 -5.59 -20.45
C LEU A 69 9.26 -4.18 -20.08
N ARG A 70 10.58 -3.93 -20.09
CA ARG A 70 11.15 -2.62 -19.78
C ARG A 70 10.60 -1.55 -20.69
N LYS A 71 10.70 -1.74 -22.01
CA LYS A 71 10.21 -0.78 -23.02
C LYS A 71 8.73 -0.47 -22.88
N GLN A 72 7.89 -1.51 -22.71
CA GLN A 72 6.46 -1.32 -22.53
C GLN A 72 6.14 -0.59 -21.23
N THR A 73 6.81 -0.96 -20.12
CA THR A 73 6.59 -0.35 -18.80
C THR A 73 7.05 1.11 -18.79
N GLU A 74 8.21 1.44 -19.35
CA GLU A 74 8.71 2.81 -19.48
C GLU A 74 7.73 3.70 -20.27
N LYS A 75 7.17 3.19 -21.36
CA LYS A 75 6.13 3.88 -22.14
C LYS A 75 4.90 4.20 -21.30
N GLU A 76 4.40 3.20 -20.54
CA GLU A 76 3.23 3.40 -19.69
C GLU A 76 3.52 4.30 -18.47
N PHE A 77 4.77 4.37 -18.02
CA PHE A 77 5.18 5.19 -16.89
C PHE A 77 5.52 6.64 -17.24
N GLN A 78 5.49 6.99 -18.52
CA GLN A 78 5.76 8.38 -18.94
C GLN A 78 4.87 9.37 -18.20
N ASN A 79 5.54 10.38 -17.61
CA ASN A 79 4.91 11.42 -16.81
C ASN A 79 4.16 10.91 -15.55
N ALA A 80 4.42 9.73 -15.04
CA ALA A 80 3.91 9.29 -13.75
C ALA A 80 4.71 9.95 -12.62
N ASP A 81 4.01 10.42 -11.60
CA ASP A 81 4.62 10.98 -10.39
C ASP A 81 4.77 9.89 -9.31
N MET A 82 3.86 8.90 -9.32
CA MET A 82 3.80 7.83 -8.34
C MET A 82 3.31 6.52 -8.97
N VAL A 83 3.94 5.43 -8.54
CA VAL A 83 3.56 4.06 -8.94
C VAL A 83 3.29 3.22 -7.70
N PHE A 84 2.11 2.57 -7.67
CA PHE A 84 1.82 1.48 -6.76
C PHE A 84 2.10 0.15 -7.46
N ILE A 85 2.81 -0.75 -6.80
CA ILE A 85 3.04 -2.12 -7.25
C ILE A 85 2.28 -3.05 -6.32
N ILE A 86 1.35 -3.83 -6.85
CA ILE A 86 0.55 -4.81 -6.11
C ILE A 86 0.95 -6.20 -6.54
N ALA A 87 1.47 -7.00 -5.60
CA ALA A 87 1.97 -8.33 -5.90
C ALA A 87 1.80 -9.30 -4.72
N GLU A 88 1.70 -10.58 -5.01
CA GLU A 88 1.85 -11.66 -4.05
C GLU A 88 3.29 -12.16 -4.03
N MET A 89 3.93 -12.12 -2.86
CA MET A 89 5.25 -12.70 -2.69
C MET A 89 5.16 -14.22 -2.49
N GLY A 90 6.11 -14.94 -3.09
CA GLY A 90 6.13 -16.40 -3.10
C GLY A 90 5.67 -17.00 -4.42
N GLU A 91 4.82 -16.29 -5.17
CA GLU A 91 4.50 -16.62 -6.55
C GLU A 91 5.57 -16.06 -7.50
N LYS A 92 5.94 -16.83 -8.54
CA LYS A 92 7.03 -16.45 -9.47
C LYS A 92 6.78 -15.10 -10.12
N THR A 93 5.60 -14.91 -10.72
CA THR A 93 5.23 -13.68 -11.43
C THR A 93 5.30 -12.49 -10.48
N GLY A 94 4.56 -12.51 -9.36
CA GLY A 94 4.51 -11.39 -8.42
C GLY A 94 5.87 -11.08 -7.80
N THR A 95 6.62 -12.11 -7.43
CA THR A 95 7.90 -11.94 -6.72
C THR A 95 9.00 -11.37 -7.63
N LEU A 96 9.14 -11.90 -8.84
CA LEU A 96 10.25 -11.52 -9.73
C LEU A 96 9.94 -10.23 -10.49
N LEU A 97 8.72 -10.09 -11.01
CA LEU A 97 8.33 -8.88 -11.75
C LEU A 97 8.19 -7.64 -10.85
N SER A 98 7.86 -7.80 -9.56
CA SER A 98 7.76 -6.64 -8.66
C SER A 98 9.09 -5.89 -8.53
N SER A 99 10.19 -6.60 -8.43
CA SER A 99 11.53 -5.99 -8.39
C SER A 99 11.91 -5.35 -9.72
N ALA A 100 11.60 -6.00 -10.85
CA ALA A 100 11.89 -5.46 -12.19
C ALA A 100 11.09 -4.18 -12.46
N VAL A 101 9.79 -4.18 -12.17
CA VAL A 101 8.93 -2.99 -12.34
C VAL A 101 9.36 -1.85 -11.40
N ALA A 102 9.75 -2.17 -10.15
CA ALA A 102 10.26 -1.18 -9.21
C ALA A 102 11.60 -0.58 -9.68
N GLU A 103 12.48 -1.39 -10.27
CA GLU A 103 13.75 -0.93 -10.86
C GLU A 103 13.51 0.05 -12.01
N ILE A 104 12.56 -0.25 -12.90
CA ILE A 104 12.17 0.64 -14.00
C ILE A 104 11.63 1.96 -13.43
N ALA A 105 10.71 1.91 -12.48
CA ALA A 105 10.14 3.11 -11.85
C ALA A 105 11.23 3.97 -11.19
N LYS A 106 12.17 3.33 -10.47
CA LYS A 106 13.31 4.01 -9.85
C LYS A 106 14.22 4.68 -10.86
N SER A 107 14.53 4.03 -11.99
CA SER A 107 15.36 4.62 -13.07
C SER A 107 14.71 5.85 -13.69
N MET A 108 13.38 5.95 -13.65
CA MET A 108 12.61 7.10 -14.11
C MET A 108 12.33 8.12 -12.99
N ASN A 109 12.91 7.97 -11.79
CA ASN A 109 12.74 8.85 -10.63
C ASN A 109 11.25 9.00 -10.17
N ILE A 110 10.46 7.94 -10.31
CA ILE A 110 9.06 7.89 -9.92
C ILE A 110 8.94 7.36 -8.49
N LEU A 111 8.16 8.04 -7.64
CA LEU A 111 7.89 7.54 -6.29
C LEU A 111 7.21 6.16 -6.33
N THR A 112 7.88 5.15 -5.77
CA THR A 112 7.46 3.76 -5.89
C THR A 112 7.04 3.18 -4.54
N VAL A 113 5.74 2.83 -4.43
CA VAL A 113 5.15 2.18 -3.25
C VAL A 113 4.75 0.75 -3.60
N ALA A 114 5.45 -0.21 -3.07
CA ALA A 114 5.11 -1.62 -3.23
C ALA A 114 4.22 -2.10 -2.07
N ILE A 115 3.08 -2.66 -2.40
CA ILE A 115 2.17 -3.32 -1.46
C ILE A 115 2.16 -4.79 -1.82
N VAL A 116 2.66 -5.62 -0.91
CA VAL A 116 2.87 -7.03 -1.20
C VAL A 116 2.31 -7.92 -0.09
N SER A 117 1.81 -9.11 -0.44
CA SER A 117 1.45 -10.10 0.58
C SER A 117 2.66 -10.94 0.97
N LYS A 118 2.60 -11.49 2.18
CA LYS A 118 3.48 -12.57 2.64
C LYS A 118 2.64 -13.85 2.69
N PRO A 119 3.15 -15.00 2.15
CA PRO A 119 2.45 -16.28 2.22
C PRO A 119 2.19 -16.70 3.66
N PHE A 120 1.31 -17.67 3.86
CA PHE A 120 1.09 -18.30 5.15
C PHE A 120 2.32 -19.08 5.61
N ASP A 121 2.49 -19.24 6.92
CA ASP A 121 3.63 -19.93 7.50
C ASP A 121 3.59 -21.46 7.27
N PHE A 122 2.42 -22.02 6.91
CA PHE A 122 2.22 -23.44 6.56
C PHE A 122 2.37 -23.74 5.07
N GLU A 123 2.60 -22.74 4.22
CA GLU A 123 2.81 -22.96 2.78
C GLU A 123 4.19 -23.57 2.49
N ASP A 124 4.39 -24.02 1.25
CA ASP A 124 5.63 -24.66 0.81
C ASP A 124 6.87 -23.81 1.15
N LEU A 125 7.91 -24.46 1.67
CA LEU A 125 9.15 -23.80 2.09
C LEU A 125 9.85 -23.05 0.95
N ASN A 126 9.72 -23.52 -0.30
CA ASN A 126 10.31 -22.83 -1.44
C ASN A 126 9.54 -21.55 -1.75
N LYS A 127 8.19 -21.56 -1.60
CA LYS A 127 7.34 -20.38 -1.72
C LYS A 127 7.73 -19.34 -0.65
N ILE A 128 7.90 -19.75 0.60
CA ILE A 128 8.33 -18.88 1.70
C ILE A 128 9.73 -18.31 1.45
N LYS A 129 10.69 -19.14 1.02
CA LYS A 129 12.06 -18.71 0.68
C LYS A 129 12.06 -17.73 -0.49
N LEU A 130 11.28 -18.00 -1.54
CA LEU A 130 11.13 -17.13 -2.70
C LEU A 130 10.57 -15.77 -2.28
N ALA A 131 9.51 -15.76 -1.46
CA ALA A 131 8.92 -14.53 -0.92
C ALA A 131 9.94 -13.69 -0.14
N LYS A 132 10.75 -14.33 0.71
CA LYS A 132 11.81 -13.64 1.47
C LYS A 132 12.86 -13.02 0.56
N LYS A 133 13.39 -13.77 -0.41
CA LYS A 133 14.37 -13.29 -1.38
C LYS A 133 13.81 -12.13 -2.23
N GLY A 134 12.58 -12.29 -2.73
CA GLY A 134 11.92 -11.25 -3.53
C GLY A 134 11.72 -9.96 -2.76
N LYS A 135 11.28 -10.04 -1.51
CA LYS A 135 11.13 -8.87 -0.64
C LYS A 135 12.47 -8.16 -0.39
N GLU A 136 13.55 -8.91 -0.14
CA GLU A 136 14.87 -8.31 0.04
C GLU A 136 15.34 -7.60 -1.24
N ARG A 137 15.16 -8.21 -2.41
CA ARG A 137 15.48 -7.58 -3.69
C ARG A 137 14.64 -6.32 -3.94
N LEU A 138 13.34 -6.39 -3.66
CA LEU A 138 12.42 -5.26 -3.84
C LEU A 138 12.83 -4.02 -3.01
N LYS A 139 13.43 -4.22 -1.82
CA LYS A 139 13.93 -3.13 -0.97
C LYS A 139 14.99 -2.24 -1.61
N HIS A 140 15.69 -2.72 -2.62
CA HIS A 140 16.70 -1.93 -3.31
C HIS A 140 16.10 -0.94 -4.30
N PHE A 141 14.87 -1.19 -4.74
CA PHE A 141 14.25 -0.44 -5.82
C PHE A 141 13.01 0.33 -5.38
N ALA A 142 12.17 -0.24 -4.52
CA ALA A 142 10.98 0.46 -4.01
C ALA A 142 11.34 1.45 -2.91
N ASP A 143 10.74 2.64 -2.94
CA ASP A 143 10.87 3.65 -1.89
C ASP A 143 10.21 3.21 -0.59
N THR A 144 9.02 2.66 -0.72
CA THR A 144 8.18 2.21 0.39
C THR A 144 7.68 0.79 0.13
N ILE A 145 7.76 -0.07 1.15
CA ILE A 145 7.20 -1.43 1.08
C ILE A 145 6.23 -1.63 2.24
N ILE A 146 5.00 -1.97 1.90
CA ILE A 146 3.94 -2.35 2.85
C ILE A 146 3.67 -3.84 2.66
N VAL A 147 3.82 -4.61 3.73
CA VAL A 147 3.62 -6.06 3.70
C VAL A 147 2.30 -6.42 4.37
N ILE A 148 1.48 -7.21 3.69
CA ILE A 148 0.24 -7.79 4.20
C ILE A 148 0.52 -9.25 4.58
N PRO A 149 0.68 -9.58 5.88
CA PRO A 149 0.96 -10.93 6.31
C PRO A 149 -0.34 -11.75 6.36
N TYR A 150 -0.53 -12.69 5.45
CA TYR A 150 -1.74 -13.53 5.44
C TYR A 150 -1.89 -14.36 6.71
N GLN A 151 -0.78 -14.79 7.33
CA GLN A 151 -0.84 -15.48 8.62
C GLN A 151 -1.54 -14.64 9.69
N ARG A 152 -1.25 -13.34 9.77
CA ARG A 152 -1.90 -12.43 10.73
C ARG A 152 -3.38 -12.26 10.47
N LEU A 153 -3.79 -12.26 9.20
CA LEU A 153 -5.22 -12.26 8.87
C LEU A 153 -5.89 -13.56 9.31
N ASN A 154 -5.22 -14.71 9.14
CA ASN A 154 -5.73 -15.99 9.61
C ASN A 154 -5.86 -16.02 11.14
N ASP A 155 -4.85 -15.55 11.86
CA ASP A 155 -4.85 -15.52 13.34
C ASP A 155 -6.02 -14.68 13.90
N LEU A 156 -6.44 -13.66 13.17
CA LEU A 156 -7.57 -12.80 13.56
C LEU A 156 -8.94 -13.38 13.21
N TYR A 157 -8.99 -14.14 12.14
CA TYR A 157 -10.22 -14.66 11.59
C TYR A 157 -10.22 -16.20 11.63
N ILE A 158 -9.79 -16.78 12.76
CA ILE A 158 -9.58 -18.24 12.95
C ILE A 158 -10.72 -19.10 12.44
N ASN A 159 -11.96 -18.62 12.50
CA ASN A 159 -13.15 -19.38 12.09
C ASN A 159 -13.59 -19.11 10.65
N LEU A 160 -12.84 -18.34 9.86
CA LEU A 160 -13.21 -18.07 8.47
C LEU A 160 -12.63 -19.13 7.52
N PRO A 161 -13.40 -19.53 6.50
CA PRO A 161 -12.86 -20.31 5.39
C PRO A 161 -11.68 -19.60 4.71
N MET A 162 -10.73 -20.36 4.20
CA MET A 162 -9.51 -19.82 3.58
C MET A 162 -9.77 -18.82 2.45
N ALA A 163 -10.79 -19.10 1.63
CA ALA A 163 -11.23 -18.19 0.57
C ALA A 163 -11.58 -16.78 1.12
N ASN A 164 -12.20 -16.74 2.29
CA ASN A 164 -12.58 -15.49 2.94
C ASN A 164 -11.35 -14.75 3.51
N ILE A 165 -10.31 -15.48 3.94
CA ILE A 165 -9.04 -14.87 4.38
C ILE A 165 -8.36 -14.16 3.19
N TYR A 166 -8.30 -14.81 2.01
CA TYR A 166 -7.81 -14.16 0.79
C TYR A 166 -8.62 -12.93 0.42
N GLU A 167 -9.95 -12.99 0.53
CA GLU A 167 -10.82 -11.84 0.29
C GLU A 167 -10.55 -10.68 1.27
N LYS A 168 -10.27 -10.98 2.54
CA LYS A 168 -9.83 -9.98 3.53
C LYS A 168 -8.48 -9.37 3.15
N GLY A 169 -7.55 -10.18 2.65
CA GLY A 169 -6.27 -9.73 2.11
C GLY A 169 -6.46 -8.76 0.94
N GLU A 170 -7.27 -9.12 -0.05
CA GLU A 170 -7.58 -8.24 -1.19
C GLU A 170 -8.22 -6.92 -0.73
N LYS A 171 -9.14 -6.95 0.25
CA LYS A 171 -9.71 -5.74 0.87
C LYS A 171 -8.65 -4.89 1.57
N ALA A 172 -7.64 -5.53 2.19
CA ALA A 172 -6.53 -4.81 2.82
C ALA A 172 -5.70 -4.04 1.77
N PHE A 173 -5.34 -4.67 0.64
CA PHE A 173 -4.67 -3.99 -0.48
C PHE A 173 -5.44 -2.75 -0.94
N VAL A 174 -6.73 -2.91 -1.22
CA VAL A 174 -7.62 -1.81 -1.63
C VAL A 174 -7.63 -0.68 -0.60
N THR A 175 -7.75 -1.03 0.68
CA THR A 175 -7.82 -0.06 1.78
C THR A 175 -6.51 0.73 1.91
N ILE A 176 -5.36 0.06 1.75
CA ILE A 176 -4.03 0.68 1.81
C ILE A 176 -3.86 1.68 0.65
N VAL A 177 -4.08 1.24 -0.59
CA VAL A 177 -3.99 2.12 -1.77
C VAL A 177 -4.91 3.33 -1.62
N LYS A 178 -6.18 3.08 -1.30
CA LYS A 178 -7.15 4.15 -1.05
C LYS A 178 -6.69 5.09 0.05
N GLY A 179 -6.15 4.55 1.13
CA GLY A 179 -5.65 5.32 2.27
C GLY A 179 -4.59 6.34 1.88
N ILE A 180 -3.62 5.92 1.07
CA ILE A 180 -2.54 6.79 0.58
C ILE A 180 -3.07 7.78 -0.46
N LEU A 181 -3.91 7.34 -1.39
CA LEU A 181 -4.48 8.22 -2.42
C LEU A 181 -5.42 9.29 -1.84
N ASP A 182 -6.14 8.97 -0.76
CA ASP A 182 -6.98 9.95 -0.07
C ASP A 182 -6.13 11.10 0.51
N LEU A 183 -4.89 10.85 0.94
CA LEU A 183 -3.97 11.89 1.40
C LEU A 183 -3.57 12.87 0.29
N ILE A 184 -3.43 12.35 -0.93
CA ILE A 184 -3.06 13.15 -2.12
C ILE A 184 -4.26 13.93 -2.66
N LYS A 185 -5.45 13.30 -2.62
CA LYS A 185 -6.63 13.76 -3.35
C LYS A 185 -7.35 14.92 -2.67
N LYS A 186 -7.30 15.01 -1.36
CA LYS A 186 -8.28 15.77 -0.61
C LYS A 186 -7.77 17.13 -0.17
N GLN A 187 -8.54 18.16 -0.48
CA GLN A 187 -8.44 19.46 0.18
C GLN A 187 -9.16 19.37 1.53
N GLY A 188 -8.39 19.19 2.59
CA GLY A 188 -8.86 19.21 3.97
C GLY A 188 -8.66 20.60 4.60
N ILE A 189 -8.93 20.70 5.90
CA ILE A 189 -8.63 21.91 6.70
C ILE A 189 -7.11 22.02 6.94
N VAL A 190 -6.45 20.86 7.12
CA VAL A 190 -4.99 20.74 7.16
C VAL A 190 -4.59 19.79 6.03
N ASN A 191 -3.82 20.28 5.08
CA ASN A 191 -3.42 19.55 3.90
C ASN A 191 -1.93 19.24 3.92
N LEU A 192 -1.58 18.10 3.31
CA LEU A 192 -0.23 17.78 2.87
C LEU A 192 -0.21 17.86 1.36
N ASP A 193 0.77 18.52 0.81
CA ASP A 193 0.97 18.49 -0.63
C ASP A 193 1.68 17.19 -1.07
N PHE A 194 1.78 16.99 -2.40
CA PHE A 194 2.45 15.78 -2.90
C PHE A 194 3.94 15.78 -2.60
N ALA A 195 4.58 16.93 -2.48
CA ALA A 195 5.99 17.03 -2.13
C ALA A 195 6.24 16.56 -0.69
N ASP A 196 5.35 16.92 0.25
CA ASP A 196 5.38 16.43 1.63
C ASP A 196 5.25 14.90 1.66
N ILE A 197 4.23 14.36 0.98
CA ILE A 197 3.99 12.91 0.90
C ILE A 197 5.19 12.20 0.27
N LYS A 198 5.75 12.76 -0.81
CA LYS A 198 6.95 12.22 -1.46
C LYS A 198 8.13 12.21 -0.50
N SER A 199 8.37 13.29 0.24
CA SER A 199 9.48 13.39 1.22
C SER A 199 9.38 12.37 2.36
N ILE A 200 8.14 12.00 2.72
CA ILE A 200 7.86 11.02 3.76
C ILE A 200 8.05 9.59 3.24
N LEU A 201 7.54 9.29 2.04
CA LEU A 201 7.54 7.94 1.47
C LEU A 201 8.84 7.57 0.74
N GLN A 202 9.57 8.56 0.23
CA GLN A 202 10.80 8.33 -0.53
C GLN A 202 11.88 7.71 0.36
N ASN A 203 12.46 6.61 -0.10
CA ASN A 203 13.48 5.84 0.62
C ASN A 203 13.08 5.43 2.06
N SER A 204 11.79 5.35 2.35
CA SER A 204 11.29 5.05 3.69
C SER A 204 11.41 3.56 4.06
N GLY A 205 11.55 2.69 3.06
CA GLY A 205 11.74 1.27 3.29
C GLY A 205 10.47 0.59 3.81
N LYS A 206 10.58 -0.20 4.88
CA LYS A 206 9.44 -0.91 5.46
C LYS A 206 8.50 0.07 6.15
N THR A 207 7.25 0.02 5.76
CA THR A 207 6.19 0.89 6.25
C THR A 207 5.01 0.05 6.71
N VAL A 208 4.35 0.47 7.77
CA VAL A 208 3.15 -0.18 8.31
C VAL A 208 1.99 0.80 8.35
N LEU A 209 0.78 0.29 8.12
CA LEU A 209 -0.43 1.09 8.06
C LEU A 209 -1.44 0.63 9.11
N GLY A 210 -1.92 1.57 9.90
CA GLY A 210 -2.97 1.36 10.89
C GLY A 210 -4.27 2.07 10.51
N PHE A 211 -5.40 1.44 10.83
CA PHE A 211 -6.74 1.99 10.61
C PHE A 211 -7.54 1.92 11.89
N GLY A 212 -8.19 3.02 12.24
CA GLY A 212 -9.15 3.08 13.33
C GLY A 212 -10.41 3.81 12.89
N LYS A 213 -11.56 3.30 13.30
CA LYS A 213 -12.86 3.90 13.03
C LYS A 213 -13.72 3.80 14.28
N ALA A 214 -14.21 4.94 14.75
CA ALA A 214 -15.06 4.99 15.93
C ALA A 214 -16.10 6.09 15.84
N ASP A 215 -17.15 5.96 16.62
CA ASP A 215 -18.21 6.95 16.82
C ASP A 215 -18.61 6.99 18.30
N GLY A 216 -19.43 7.99 18.65
CA GLY A 216 -19.93 8.17 20.01
C GLY A 216 -18.86 8.65 21.00
N GLU A 217 -19.11 8.35 22.28
CA GLU A 217 -18.24 8.72 23.38
C GLU A 217 -16.89 7.99 23.28
N ASP A 218 -15.80 8.67 23.64
CA ASP A 218 -14.42 8.17 23.56
C ASP A 218 -13.95 7.74 22.16
N ARG A 219 -14.61 8.21 21.07
CA ARG A 219 -14.27 7.84 19.70
C ARG A 219 -12.79 8.07 19.36
N ALA A 220 -12.19 9.14 19.88
CA ALA A 220 -10.76 9.44 19.66
C ALA A 220 -9.87 8.33 20.23
N LYS A 221 -10.10 7.92 21.47
CA LYS A 221 -9.36 6.83 22.12
C LYS A 221 -9.56 5.50 21.41
N LYS A 222 -10.81 5.14 21.13
CA LYS A 222 -11.17 3.89 20.43
C LYS A 222 -10.55 3.81 19.03
N ALA A 223 -10.57 4.91 18.28
CA ALA A 223 -9.97 4.95 16.95
C ALA A 223 -8.43 4.80 17.00
N VAL A 224 -7.77 5.44 17.98
CA VAL A 224 -6.32 5.29 18.19
C VAL A 224 -5.98 3.84 18.55
N GLU A 225 -6.66 3.26 19.52
CA GLU A 225 -6.44 1.86 19.94
C GLU A 225 -6.57 0.89 18.76
N GLN A 226 -7.62 1.04 17.95
CA GLN A 226 -7.79 0.22 16.74
C GLN A 226 -6.66 0.43 15.73
N ALA A 227 -6.26 1.68 15.47
CA ALA A 227 -5.21 1.98 14.50
C ALA A 227 -3.83 1.49 14.97
N LEU A 228 -3.54 1.57 16.27
CA LEU A 228 -2.28 1.12 16.85
C LEU A 228 -2.18 -0.41 16.94
N ASN A 229 -3.31 -1.09 17.13
CA ASN A 229 -3.43 -2.54 17.23
C ASN A 229 -3.92 -3.19 15.93
N THR A 230 -3.86 -2.46 14.81
CA THR A 230 -4.27 -3.02 13.52
C THR A 230 -3.49 -4.31 13.23
N PRO A 231 -4.19 -5.39 12.87
CA PRO A 231 -3.60 -6.71 12.67
C PRO A 231 -2.57 -6.83 11.56
N LEU A 232 -2.57 -5.87 10.65
CA LEU A 232 -1.58 -5.79 9.56
C LEU A 232 -0.20 -5.31 10.05
N LEU A 233 -0.06 -5.03 11.36
CA LEU A 233 1.22 -4.67 11.96
C LEU A 233 2.02 -5.93 12.32
N GLU A 234 3.09 -6.20 11.61
CA GLU A 234 3.99 -7.33 11.93
C GLU A 234 4.76 -7.15 13.25
N ARG A 235 4.91 -5.94 13.76
CA ARG A 235 5.70 -5.61 14.97
C ARG A 235 5.18 -4.39 15.70
N SER A 236 5.62 -4.24 16.97
CA SER A 236 5.46 -3.03 17.77
C SER A 236 6.00 -1.79 17.04
N ILE A 237 5.37 -0.67 17.32
CA ILE A 237 5.60 0.64 16.69
C ILE A 237 6.85 1.33 17.26
N LYS A 238 7.52 0.73 18.22
CA LYS A 238 8.72 1.30 18.85
C LYS A 238 9.81 1.56 17.82
N GLY A 239 10.41 2.75 17.87
CA GLY A 239 11.49 3.15 16.96
C GLY A 239 11.02 3.67 15.58
N THR A 240 9.76 4.10 15.44
CA THR A 240 9.24 4.71 14.20
C THR A 240 9.78 6.14 14.04
N GLY A 241 10.47 6.43 12.92
CA GLY A 241 11.04 7.76 12.69
C GLY A 241 10.05 8.78 12.14
N LYS A 242 9.13 8.37 11.27
CA LYS A 242 8.12 9.25 10.67
C LYS A 242 6.73 8.63 10.74
N ILE A 243 5.73 9.44 11.04
CA ILE A 243 4.32 9.04 11.06
C ILE A 243 3.52 10.01 10.21
N LEU A 244 2.83 9.48 9.23
CA LEU A 244 1.83 10.22 8.47
C LEU A 244 0.44 9.80 8.96
N MET A 245 -0.32 10.75 9.47
CA MET A 245 -1.64 10.54 10.05
C MET A 245 -2.69 11.33 9.29
N ASN A 246 -3.77 10.65 8.88
CA ASN A 246 -4.95 11.30 8.32
C ASN A 246 -6.15 11.07 9.24
N ILE A 247 -6.77 12.15 9.64
CA ILE A 247 -8.02 12.17 10.40
C ILE A 247 -9.14 12.59 9.47
N THR A 248 -10.18 11.78 9.35
CA THR A 248 -11.43 12.16 8.66
C THR A 248 -12.55 12.14 9.69
N SER A 249 -13.27 13.24 9.84
CA SER A 249 -14.29 13.38 10.89
C SER A 249 -15.51 14.17 10.44
N GLY A 250 -16.57 14.15 11.22
CA GLY A 250 -17.71 15.04 11.09
C GLY A 250 -17.38 16.48 11.53
N LYS A 251 -18.36 17.38 11.38
CA LYS A 251 -18.25 18.80 11.80
C LYS A 251 -18.15 18.97 13.32
N ASP A 252 -18.50 17.95 14.05
CA ASP A 252 -18.60 17.90 15.51
C ASP A 252 -17.28 17.55 16.20
N ILE A 253 -16.19 17.34 15.46
CA ILE A 253 -14.88 17.05 16.07
C ILE A 253 -14.34 18.26 16.81
N ARG A 254 -13.82 18.02 18.00
CA ARG A 254 -13.20 19.04 18.84
C ARG A 254 -11.68 19.03 18.68
N LEU A 255 -11.05 20.19 18.81
CA LEU A 255 -9.59 20.31 18.79
C LEU A 255 -8.92 19.41 19.85
N GLU A 256 -9.57 19.27 20.99
CA GLU A 256 -9.12 18.38 22.07
C GLU A 256 -9.04 16.91 21.63
N GLU A 257 -9.98 16.42 20.82
CA GLU A 257 -9.96 15.06 20.29
C GLU A 257 -8.79 14.86 19.32
N ILE A 258 -8.54 15.83 18.43
CA ILE A 258 -7.39 15.81 17.51
C ILE A 258 -6.08 15.81 18.30
N SER A 259 -5.97 16.66 19.32
CA SER A 259 -4.79 16.72 20.18
C SER A 259 -4.56 15.41 20.95
N LYS A 260 -5.63 14.80 21.49
CA LYS A 260 -5.56 13.47 22.14
C LYS A 260 -5.07 12.38 21.19
N ILE A 261 -5.59 12.36 19.95
CA ILE A 261 -5.16 11.41 18.90
C ILE A 261 -3.67 11.61 18.59
N ALA A 262 -3.25 12.83 18.28
CA ALA A 262 -1.87 13.15 17.91
C ALA A 262 -0.90 12.79 19.04
N THR A 263 -1.23 13.16 20.28
CA THR A 263 -0.42 12.85 21.47
C THR A 263 -0.31 11.35 21.72
N ALA A 264 -1.41 10.60 21.59
CA ALA A 264 -1.41 9.16 21.81
C ALA A 264 -0.59 8.42 20.73
N VAL A 265 -0.70 8.87 19.47
CA VAL A 265 0.09 8.33 18.36
C VAL A 265 1.57 8.66 18.53
N ALA A 266 1.92 9.88 18.90
CA ALA A 266 3.30 10.28 19.15
C ALA A 266 3.93 9.50 20.32
N LYS A 267 3.21 9.30 21.41
CA LYS A 267 3.66 8.49 22.57
C LYS A 267 3.85 7.02 22.24
N SER A 268 3.17 6.50 21.22
CA SER A 268 3.31 5.10 20.78
C SER A 268 4.61 4.81 20.01
N SER A 269 5.35 5.84 19.66
CA SER A 269 6.64 5.79 18.97
C SER A 269 7.58 6.80 19.65
N GLU A 270 8.85 6.45 19.77
CA GLU A 270 9.86 7.25 20.47
C GLU A 270 10.17 8.53 19.66
N ASN A 271 9.44 9.63 19.91
CA ASN A 271 9.59 10.94 19.27
C ASN A 271 9.62 10.90 17.72
N PRO A 272 8.52 10.54 17.07
CA PRO A 272 8.45 10.53 15.60
C PRO A 272 8.26 11.95 15.04
N ASP A 273 8.75 12.16 13.82
CA ASP A 273 8.28 13.28 13.00
C ASP A 273 6.81 13.00 12.62
N LEU A 274 5.87 13.76 13.18
CA LEU A 274 4.44 13.57 12.97
C LEU A 274 3.91 14.54 11.91
N PHE A 275 3.42 13.96 10.81
CA PHE A 275 2.73 14.69 9.74
C PHE A 275 1.23 14.43 9.85
N LEU A 276 0.46 15.49 10.01
CA LEU A 276 -0.98 15.45 10.22
C LEU A 276 -1.73 16.05 9.03
N ALA A 277 -2.65 15.27 8.47
CA ALA A 277 -3.70 15.77 7.59
C ALA A 277 -5.07 15.61 8.27
N TRP A 278 -5.94 16.62 8.13
CA TRP A 278 -7.29 16.56 8.66
C TRP A 278 -8.31 16.97 7.63
N GLU A 279 -9.33 16.12 7.49
CA GLU A 279 -10.44 16.30 6.55
C GLU A 279 -11.78 16.19 7.26
N GLN A 280 -12.69 17.07 6.87
CA GLN A 280 -14.09 17.04 7.31
C GLN A 280 -14.94 16.34 6.25
N SER A 281 -15.59 15.21 6.60
CA SER A 281 -16.37 14.46 5.62
C SER A 281 -17.65 13.82 6.18
N LEU A 282 -17.59 12.96 7.16
CA LEU A 282 -18.71 12.13 7.61
C LEU A 282 -18.92 12.20 9.12
N LYS A 283 -20.08 11.67 9.60
CA LYS A 283 -20.42 11.63 11.04
C LYS A 283 -19.49 10.77 11.92
N LYS A 284 -18.65 9.91 11.34
CA LYS A 284 -17.77 8.99 12.06
C LYS A 284 -16.32 9.43 11.99
N LEU A 285 -15.61 9.29 13.10
CA LEU A 285 -14.16 9.49 13.12
C LEU A 285 -13.47 8.30 12.43
N ASN A 286 -12.71 8.58 11.38
CA ASN A 286 -11.81 7.61 10.75
C ASN A 286 -10.37 8.11 10.91
N LEU A 287 -9.52 7.25 11.45
CA LEU A 287 -8.11 7.49 11.64
C LEU A 287 -7.31 6.55 10.75
N LYS A 288 -6.44 7.11 9.94
CA LYS A 288 -5.46 6.36 9.14
C LYS A 288 -4.07 6.78 9.57
N ILE A 289 -3.24 5.83 9.91
CA ILE A 289 -1.87 6.08 10.37
C ILE A 289 -0.92 5.28 9.48
N LEU A 290 -0.05 5.96 8.76
CA LEU A 290 1.04 5.38 8.02
C LEU A 290 2.33 5.59 8.82
N LYS A 291 2.99 4.51 9.20
CA LYS A 291 4.19 4.52 10.02
C LYS A 291 5.38 4.02 9.24
N ILE A 292 6.44 4.78 9.25
CA ILE A 292 7.67 4.49 8.54
C ILE A 292 8.71 4.02 9.55
N LEU A 293 9.12 2.76 9.41
CA LEU A 293 10.15 2.17 10.25
C LEU A 293 11.52 2.62 9.75
N ASN A 294 12.28 3.32 10.59
CA ASN A 294 13.64 3.73 10.25
C ASN A 294 14.52 2.53 9.87
N LYS A 295 15.37 2.70 8.84
CA LYS A 295 16.36 1.68 8.41
C LYS A 295 17.30 1.24 9.55
N LYS A 296 17.49 2.06 10.60
CA LYS A 296 18.40 1.77 11.74
C LYS A 296 17.84 0.78 12.77
N GLY A 297 16.54 0.42 12.72
CA GLY A 297 15.92 -0.50 13.67
C GLY A 297 15.54 -1.88 13.09
N ALA A 298 16.01 -2.21 11.90
CA ALA A 298 15.71 -3.48 11.23
C ALA A 298 16.93 -4.42 11.29
N VAL A 299 17.35 -4.78 12.51
CA VAL A 299 18.23 -5.95 12.75
C VAL A 299 17.39 -7.12 13.22
#